data_d0cd410bcb83dcc07b6b28496e8fd617
#
_entry.id   d0cd410bcb83dcc07b6b28496e8fd617
#
_cell.length_a   1.000
_cell.length_b   1.000
_cell.length_c   1.000
_cell.angle_alpha   90.00
_cell.angle_beta   90.00
_cell.angle_gamma   90.00
#
_symmetry.space_group_name_H-M   'P 1'
#
loop_
_entity.id
_entity.type
_entity.pdbx_description
1 polymer ?
#
loop_
_entity_poly.entity_id
_entity_poly.type
_entity_poly.pdbx_seq_one_letter_code
_entity_poly.pdbx_strand_id
1 'polypeptide(L)'
;MKSRKILVTSALPYANGSIHIGHVLESVITDIWVRYQNINGNECLYFCADDTHGTPVMLKAKELGIEPEELIKRTREEHIKSYSRFNINFDNFYTTHSDENKKYAEDIYQKCKEGNLIFKKEIEQFYDSEEGLFLSDRFIKGTCPKCGAEDQYGDGCSVCGTTYTPDDLLNPVSSLSNSELTKKRTEHVFFDLPQMKDFLETYLKDLTLQDPITVSYTHLRAHET
;
A
#
# COMPACT_ATOMS: atom_id res chain seq x y z
N MET A 1 -38.43 -5.95 -3.82
CA MET A 1 -37.38 -4.92 -4.10
C MET A 1 -36.64 -5.38 -5.34
N LYS A 2 -36.12 -4.48 -6.18
CA LYS A 2 -35.24 -4.89 -7.29
C LYS A 2 -33.94 -5.43 -6.70
N SER A 3 -33.48 -6.62 -7.16
CA SER A 3 -32.18 -7.19 -6.84
C SER A 3 -31.08 -6.19 -7.29
N ARG A 4 -30.08 -5.99 -6.43
CA ARG A 4 -28.90 -5.15 -6.73
C ARG A 4 -27.75 -6.06 -7.14
N LYS A 5 -26.91 -5.58 -8.04
CA LYS A 5 -25.58 -6.15 -8.30
C LYS A 5 -24.56 -5.39 -7.46
N ILE A 6 -23.85 -6.10 -6.63
CA ILE A 6 -22.92 -5.53 -5.66
C ILE A 6 -21.56 -6.19 -5.86
N LEU A 7 -20.52 -5.36 -6.04
CA LEU A 7 -19.13 -5.78 -6.03
C LEU A 7 -18.54 -5.38 -4.67
N VAL A 8 -17.91 -6.33 -4.00
CA VAL A 8 -17.28 -6.14 -2.70
C VAL A 8 -15.80 -6.49 -2.80
N THR A 9 -14.98 -5.66 -2.20
CA THR A 9 -13.56 -5.91 -2.01
C THR A 9 -13.18 -5.68 -0.55
N SER A 10 -12.14 -6.36 -0.07
CA SER A 10 -11.47 -6.06 1.20
C SER A 10 -10.03 -5.64 0.93
N ALA A 11 -9.33 -5.15 1.96
CA ALA A 11 -7.91 -4.83 1.83
C ALA A 11 -7.12 -6.06 1.36
N LEU A 12 -6.22 -5.86 0.41
CA LEU A 12 -5.38 -6.92 -0.12
C LEU A 12 -4.29 -7.24 0.90
N PRO A 13 -4.15 -8.49 1.36
CA PRO A 13 -3.03 -8.88 2.22
C PRO A 13 -1.72 -8.75 1.46
N TYR A 14 -0.70 -8.21 2.13
CA TYR A 14 0.61 -8.04 1.54
C TYR A 14 1.39 -9.36 1.53
N ALA A 15 1.94 -9.73 0.38
CA ALA A 15 2.51 -11.07 0.14
C ALA A 15 3.95 -11.24 0.68
N ASN A 16 4.30 -10.62 1.81
CA ASN A 16 5.60 -10.75 2.46
C ASN A 16 5.59 -11.69 3.68
N GLY A 17 4.46 -12.30 4.00
CA GLY A 17 4.31 -13.23 5.13
C GLY A 17 2.89 -13.73 5.33
N SER A 18 2.70 -14.54 6.36
CA SER A 18 1.41 -15.15 6.71
C SER A 18 0.37 -14.11 7.11
N ILE A 19 -0.91 -14.41 6.85
CA ILE A 19 -2.01 -13.59 7.36
C ILE A 19 -2.09 -13.68 8.89
N HIS A 20 -2.43 -12.57 9.51
CA HIS A 20 -2.66 -12.48 10.96
C HIS A 20 -4.12 -12.19 11.29
N ILE A 21 -4.46 -12.17 12.56
CA ILE A 21 -5.84 -12.01 13.03
C ILE A 21 -6.53 -10.74 12.50
N GLY A 22 -5.77 -9.66 12.25
CA GLY A 22 -6.31 -8.43 11.66
C GLY A 22 -6.86 -8.65 10.24
N HIS A 23 -6.11 -9.35 9.38
CA HIS A 23 -6.56 -9.71 8.04
C HIS A 23 -7.80 -10.64 8.09
N VAL A 24 -7.76 -11.62 9.01
CA VAL A 24 -8.89 -12.56 9.19
C VAL A 24 -10.14 -11.83 9.64
N LEU A 25 -10.03 -10.91 10.60
CA LEU A 25 -11.17 -10.15 11.12
C LEU A 25 -11.87 -9.35 10.03
N GLU A 26 -11.10 -8.60 9.22
CA GLU A 26 -11.64 -7.83 8.11
C GLU A 26 -12.35 -8.71 7.10
N SER A 27 -11.70 -9.82 6.69
CA SER A 27 -12.25 -10.72 5.69
C SER A 27 -13.50 -11.46 6.20
N VAL A 28 -13.55 -11.83 7.49
CA VAL A 28 -14.74 -12.45 8.12
C VAL A 28 -15.92 -11.48 8.15
N ILE A 29 -15.69 -10.22 8.57
CA ILE A 29 -16.74 -9.19 8.59
C ILE A 29 -17.29 -8.96 7.19
N THR A 30 -16.42 -8.90 6.21
CA THR A 30 -16.80 -8.72 4.79
C THR A 30 -17.59 -9.91 4.28
N ASP A 31 -17.15 -11.15 4.52
CA ASP A 31 -17.83 -12.39 4.10
C ASP A 31 -19.22 -12.51 4.73
N ILE A 32 -19.38 -12.17 6.02
CA ILE A 32 -20.68 -12.13 6.70
C ILE A 32 -21.61 -11.14 5.99
N TRP A 33 -21.12 -9.95 5.65
CA TRP A 33 -21.91 -8.93 4.95
C TRP A 33 -22.32 -9.41 3.54
N VAL A 34 -21.42 -10.04 2.81
CA VAL A 34 -21.68 -10.61 1.46
C VAL A 34 -22.76 -11.68 1.54
N ARG A 35 -22.65 -12.62 2.50
CA ARG A 35 -23.66 -13.65 2.73
C ARG A 35 -25.02 -13.04 3.07
N TYR A 36 -25.05 -12.03 3.91
CA TYR A 36 -26.27 -11.29 4.24
C TYR A 36 -26.94 -10.68 2.99
N GLN A 37 -26.16 -10.05 2.11
CA GLN A 37 -26.69 -9.48 0.86
C GLN A 37 -27.26 -10.55 -0.07
N ASN A 38 -26.58 -11.68 -0.20
CA ASN A 38 -27.04 -12.80 -1.02
C ASN A 38 -28.34 -13.41 -0.46
N ILE A 39 -28.45 -13.57 0.87
CA ILE A 39 -29.69 -14.05 1.53
C ILE A 39 -30.85 -13.08 1.29
N ASN A 40 -30.60 -11.78 1.20
CA ASN A 40 -31.61 -10.77 0.88
C ASN A 40 -31.95 -10.67 -0.63
N GLY A 41 -31.47 -11.60 -1.44
CA GLY A 41 -31.79 -11.69 -2.88
C GLY A 41 -31.02 -10.71 -3.76
N ASN A 42 -29.92 -10.13 -3.27
CA ASN A 42 -28.99 -9.38 -4.10
C ASN A 42 -27.96 -10.33 -4.77
N GLU A 43 -27.41 -9.92 -5.91
CA GLU A 43 -26.25 -10.57 -6.53
C GLU A 43 -24.99 -9.89 -5.98
N CYS A 44 -24.33 -10.51 -5.00
CA CYS A 44 -23.19 -9.94 -4.32
C CYS A 44 -21.95 -10.80 -4.58
N LEU A 45 -20.93 -10.20 -5.22
CA LEU A 45 -19.66 -10.83 -5.57
C LEU A 45 -18.55 -10.28 -4.69
N TYR A 46 -17.72 -11.17 -4.15
CA TYR A 46 -16.61 -10.85 -3.26
C TYR A 46 -15.27 -11.18 -3.91
N PHE A 47 -14.47 -10.15 -4.20
CA PHE A 47 -13.14 -10.28 -4.78
C PHE A 47 -12.06 -9.81 -3.82
N CYS A 48 -10.94 -10.52 -3.82
CA CYS A 48 -9.72 -10.10 -3.14
C CYS A 48 -8.50 -10.58 -3.92
N ALA A 49 -7.32 -10.14 -3.54
CA ALA A 49 -6.05 -10.56 -4.14
C ALA A 49 -4.90 -10.37 -3.14
N ASP A 50 -3.77 -11.01 -3.42
CA ASP A 50 -2.52 -10.67 -2.74
C ASP A 50 -1.91 -9.41 -3.35
N ASP A 51 -1.46 -8.47 -2.50
CA ASP A 51 -0.58 -7.37 -2.89
C ASP A 51 0.87 -7.86 -2.89
N THR A 52 1.47 -7.95 -4.09
CA THR A 52 2.68 -8.74 -4.30
C THR A 52 3.91 -7.93 -4.68
N HIS A 53 3.79 -6.62 -4.85
CA HIS A 53 4.89 -5.79 -5.33
C HIS A 53 5.52 -4.96 -4.20
N GLY A 54 6.78 -4.58 -4.41
CA GLY A 54 7.51 -3.66 -3.54
C GLY A 54 8.71 -4.28 -2.83
N THR A 55 9.56 -3.39 -2.31
CA THR A 55 10.83 -3.74 -1.66
C THR A 55 10.72 -4.79 -0.54
N PRO A 56 9.70 -4.77 0.35
CA PRO A 56 9.62 -5.78 1.41
C PRO A 56 9.47 -7.22 0.90
N VAL A 57 8.81 -7.44 -0.24
CA VAL A 57 8.71 -8.77 -0.86
C VAL A 57 10.08 -9.21 -1.38
N MET A 58 10.80 -8.31 -2.06
CA MET A 58 12.14 -8.57 -2.57
C MET A 58 13.13 -8.91 -1.44
N LEU A 59 13.10 -8.15 -0.35
CA LEU A 59 13.96 -8.37 0.81
C LEU A 59 13.64 -9.70 1.50
N LYS A 60 12.37 -10.03 1.65
CA LYS A 60 11.96 -11.31 2.24
C LYS A 60 12.37 -12.49 1.38
N ALA A 61 12.27 -12.39 0.07
CA ALA A 61 12.75 -13.41 -0.87
C ALA A 61 14.28 -13.58 -0.76
N LYS A 62 15.03 -12.47 -0.71
CA LYS A 62 16.49 -12.47 -0.49
C LYS A 62 16.88 -13.14 0.84
N GLU A 63 16.20 -12.81 1.92
CA GLU A 63 16.39 -13.42 3.26
C GLU A 63 16.20 -14.94 3.21
N LEU A 64 15.20 -15.41 2.45
CA LEU A 64 14.89 -16.82 2.32
C LEU A 64 15.73 -17.53 1.24
N GLY A 65 16.53 -16.81 0.47
CA GLY A 65 17.33 -17.35 -0.62
C GLY A 65 16.50 -17.91 -1.79
N ILE A 66 15.34 -17.32 -2.06
CA ILE A 66 14.44 -17.72 -3.15
C ILE A 66 14.11 -16.53 -4.04
N GLU A 67 13.57 -16.80 -5.24
CA GLU A 67 13.10 -15.75 -6.14
C GLU A 67 11.79 -15.10 -5.61
N PRO A 68 11.56 -13.80 -5.85
CA PRO A 68 10.33 -13.11 -5.43
C PRO A 68 9.06 -13.80 -5.91
N GLU A 69 9.05 -14.30 -7.14
CA GLU A 69 7.90 -15.02 -7.73
C GLU A 69 7.56 -16.30 -6.97
N GLU A 70 8.58 -17.00 -6.50
CA GLU A 70 8.38 -18.21 -5.69
C GLU A 70 7.83 -17.85 -4.31
N LEU A 71 8.30 -16.75 -3.70
CA LEU A 71 7.77 -16.27 -2.42
C LEU A 71 6.28 -15.95 -2.54
N ILE A 72 5.88 -15.11 -3.50
CA ILE A 72 4.49 -14.69 -3.65
C ILE A 72 3.56 -15.86 -3.97
N LYS A 73 4.04 -16.85 -4.74
CA LYS A 73 3.27 -18.08 -5.00
C LYS A 73 3.01 -18.87 -3.74
N ARG A 74 4.03 -19.15 -2.92
CA ARG A 74 3.92 -19.87 -1.64
C ARG A 74 3.00 -19.12 -0.67
N THR A 75 3.19 -17.82 -0.56
CA THR A 75 2.38 -16.97 0.32
C THR A 75 0.91 -17.01 -0.10
N ARG A 76 0.61 -16.93 -1.39
CA ARG A 76 -0.77 -17.03 -1.90
C ARG A 76 -1.43 -18.36 -1.54
N GLU A 77 -0.74 -19.48 -1.71
CA GLU A 77 -1.25 -20.79 -1.35
C GLU A 77 -1.55 -20.89 0.15
N GLU A 78 -0.71 -20.28 0.98
CA GLU A 78 -0.91 -20.20 2.42
C GLU A 78 -2.12 -19.32 2.79
N HIS A 79 -2.26 -18.14 2.16
CA HIS A 79 -3.38 -17.22 2.37
C HIS A 79 -4.71 -17.89 2.02
N ILE A 80 -4.82 -18.51 0.85
CA ILE A 80 -6.03 -19.24 0.43
C ILE A 80 -6.38 -20.33 1.44
N LYS A 81 -5.39 -21.12 1.86
CA LYS A 81 -5.57 -22.19 2.85
C LYS A 81 -6.02 -21.64 4.21
N SER A 82 -5.47 -20.51 4.62
CA SER A 82 -5.79 -19.87 5.89
C SER A 82 -7.22 -19.32 5.88
N TYR A 83 -7.62 -18.59 4.85
CA TYR A 83 -8.98 -18.09 4.69
C TYR A 83 -10.03 -19.21 4.63
N SER A 84 -9.73 -20.31 3.94
CA SER A 84 -10.63 -21.45 3.87
C SER A 84 -10.91 -22.08 5.24
N ARG A 85 -9.98 -22.04 6.19
CA ARG A 85 -10.17 -22.53 7.56
C ARG A 85 -11.20 -21.72 8.36
N PHE A 86 -11.39 -20.45 7.98
CA PHE A 86 -12.42 -19.58 8.55
C PHE A 86 -13.70 -19.57 7.72
N ASN A 87 -13.80 -20.48 6.73
CA ASN A 87 -14.94 -20.59 5.83
C ASN A 87 -15.27 -19.27 5.08
N ILE A 88 -14.24 -18.48 4.81
CA ILE A 88 -14.33 -17.27 4.01
C ILE A 88 -14.31 -17.68 2.53
N ASN A 89 -15.30 -17.24 1.77
CA ASN A 89 -15.47 -17.60 0.37
C ASN A 89 -15.37 -16.34 -0.50
N PHE A 90 -14.31 -16.27 -1.27
CA PHE A 90 -14.16 -15.28 -2.35
C PHE A 90 -14.72 -15.88 -3.64
N ASP A 91 -15.43 -15.08 -4.44
CA ASP A 91 -15.76 -15.46 -5.83
C ASP A 91 -14.50 -15.51 -6.68
N ASN A 92 -13.51 -14.66 -6.36
CA ASN A 92 -12.17 -14.77 -6.91
C ASN A 92 -11.14 -14.22 -5.89
N PHE A 93 -10.12 -15.02 -5.59
CA PHE A 93 -8.91 -14.58 -4.88
C PHE A 93 -7.73 -14.67 -5.85
N TYR A 94 -7.20 -13.52 -6.25
CA TYR A 94 -6.23 -13.43 -7.32
C TYR A 94 -4.87 -12.89 -6.85
N THR A 95 -4.12 -12.21 -7.70
CA THR A 95 -2.81 -11.61 -7.40
C THR A 95 -2.63 -10.33 -8.18
N THR A 96 -1.96 -9.36 -7.59
CA THR A 96 -1.53 -8.15 -8.33
C THR A 96 -0.38 -8.44 -9.30
N HIS A 97 0.32 -9.57 -9.16
CA HIS A 97 1.33 -10.04 -10.11
C HIS A 97 0.68 -10.87 -11.22
N SER A 98 -0.04 -10.19 -12.10
CA SER A 98 -0.72 -10.80 -13.25
C SER A 98 -0.61 -9.92 -14.50
N ASP A 99 -0.75 -10.54 -15.66
CA ASP A 99 -0.72 -9.83 -16.95
C ASP A 99 -1.90 -8.85 -17.07
N GLU A 100 -3.06 -9.21 -16.52
CA GLU A 100 -4.24 -8.36 -16.49
C GLU A 100 -4.00 -7.10 -15.65
N ASN A 101 -3.45 -7.25 -14.43
CA ASN A 101 -3.16 -6.12 -13.57
C ASN A 101 -2.09 -5.20 -14.19
N LYS A 102 -1.04 -5.79 -14.77
CA LYS A 102 0.00 -5.05 -15.50
C LYS A 102 -0.61 -4.21 -16.62
N LYS A 103 -1.44 -4.82 -17.46
CA LYS A 103 -2.13 -4.13 -18.55
C LYS A 103 -2.97 -2.95 -18.04
N TYR A 104 -3.78 -3.15 -17.01
CA TYR A 104 -4.61 -2.07 -16.47
C TYR A 104 -3.78 -0.96 -15.80
N ALA A 105 -2.69 -1.29 -15.12
CA ALA A 105 -1.78 -0.31 -14.56
C ALA A 105 -1.13 0.55 -15.67
N GLU A 106 -0.66 -0.07 -16.74
CA GLU A 106 -0.11 0.61 -17.91
C GLU A 106 -1.16 1.48 -18.61
N ASP A 107 -2.39 0.99 -18.79
CA ASP A 107 -3.50 1.73 -19.37
C ASP A 107 -3.88 2.98 -18.54
N ILE A 108 -3.92 2.84 -17.21
CA ILE A 108 -4.20 3.95 -16.29
C ILE A 108 -3.08 4.99 -16.36
N TYR A 109 -1.82 4.55 -16.32
CA TYR A 109 -0.66 5.45 -16.46
C TYR A 109 -0.73 6.23 -17.78
N GLN A 110 -1.01 5.56 -18.88
CA GLN A 110 -1.11 6.20 -20.20
C GLN A 110 -2.24 7.24 -20.24
N LYS A 111 -3.41 6.93 -19.68
CA LYS A 111 -4.54 7.87 -19.57
C LYS A 111 -4.19 9.09 -18.71
N CYS A 112 -3.51 8.89 -17.58
CA CYS A 112 -3.03 9.99 -16.75
C CYS A 112 -2.06 10.89 -17.52
N LYS A 113 -1.17 10.29 -18.32
CA LYS A 113 -0.23 11.03 -19.17
C LYS A 113 -0.93 11.82 -20.27
N GLU A 114 -1.87 11.21 -20.97
CA GLU A 114 -2.70 11.87 -22.02
C GLU A 114 -3.57 13.00 -21.44
N GLY A 115 -4.04 12.82 -20.22
CA GLY A 115 -4.79 13.82 -19.46
C GLY A 115 -3.94 14.94 -18.84
N ASN A 116 -2.61 14.94 -19.03
CA ASN A 116 -1.67 15.86 -18.38
C ASN A 116 -1.76 15.86 -16.85
N LEU A 117 -2.13 14.72 -16.26
CA LEU A 117 -2.24 14.53 -14.81
C LEU A 117 -0.95 14.05 -14.16
N ILE A 118 0.13 13.90 -14.95
CA ILE A 118 1.44 13.51 -14.45
C ILE A 118 2.50 14.46 -14.94
N PHE A 119 3.53 14.66 -14.12
CA PHE A 119 4.71 15.46 -14.46
C PHE A 119 5.98 14.77 -13.96
N LYS A 120 7.11 15.17 -14.50
CA LYS A 120 8.42 14.67 -14.09
C LYS A 120 9.14 15.72 -13.26
N LYS A 121 9.79 15.26 -12.20
CA LYS A 121 10.60 16.11 -11.32
C LYS A 121 11.83 15.35 -10.86
N GLU A 122 12.98 16.02 -10.91
CA GLU A 122 14.21 15.51 -10.31
C GLU A 122 14.14 15.71 -8.78
N ILE A 123 14.42 14.66 -8.03
CA ILE A 123 14.50 14.69 -6.58
C ILE A 123 15.80 14.04 -6.10
N GLU A 124 16.25 14.42 -4.91
CA GLU A 124 17.33 13.73 -4.21
C GLU A 124 16.72 12.71 -3.23
N GLN A 125 17.23 11.49 -3.28
CA GLN A 125 16.82 10.43 -2.38
C GLN A 125 18.03 9.74 -1.76
N PHE A 126 17.85 9.21 -0.58
CA PHE A 126 18.83 8.34 0.06
C PHE A 126 18.99 7.04 -0.73
N TYR A 127 20.24 6.67 -0.91
CA TYR A 127 20.67 5.49 -1.65
C TYR A 127 21.64 4.66 -0.82
N ASP A 128 21.31 3.39 -0.68
CA ASP A 128 22.19 2.38 -0.11
C ASP A 128 23.11 1.83 -1.20
N SER A 129 24.40 2.11 -1.08
CA SER A 129 25.38 1.69 -2.09
C SER A 129 25.74 0.20 -1.99
N GLU A 130 25.54 -0.42 -0.84
CA GLU A 130 25.78 -1.85 -0.63
C GLU A 130 24.66 -2.70 -1.22
N GLU A 131 23.40 -2.29 -0.96
CA GLU A 131 22.22 -2.97 -1.51
C GLU A 131 21.91 -2.53 -2.94
N GLY A 132 22.47 -1.40 -3.43
CA GLY A 132 22.20 -0.88 -4.76
C GLY A 132 20.79 -0.32 -4.94
N LEU A 133 20.14 0.16 -3.88
CA LEU A 133 18.74 0.55 -3.85
C LEU A 133 18.52 1.98 -3.35
N PHE A 134 17.54 2.67 -3.93
CA PHE A 134 16.95 3.85 -3.31
C PHE A 134 16.06 3.42 -2.14
N LEU A 135 16.19 4.12 -1.02
CA LEU A 135 15.49 3.77 0.20
C LEU A 135 14.24 4.65 0.40
N SER A 136 13.15 4.02 0.79
CA SER A 136 12.02 4.73 1.39
C SER A 136 12.26 4.97 2.89
N ASP A 137 11.49 5.87 3.47
CA ASP A 137 11.60 6.33 4.86
C ASP A 137 11.69 5.18 5.88
N ARG A 138 10.99 4.09 5.63
CA ARG A 138 10.96 2.88 6.48
C ARG A 138 12.26 2.06 6.46
N PHE A 139 13.14 2.33 5.51
CA PHE A 139 14.44 1.66 5.40
C PHE A 139 15.60 2.56 5.80
N ILE A 140 15.29 3.72 6.38
CA ILE A 140 16.27 4.66 6.91
C ILE A 140 16.05 4.75 8.41
N LYS A 141 17.14 4.64 9.16
CA LYS A 141 17.14 4.79 10.61
C LYS A 141 18.17 5.82 11.03
N GLY A 142 17.96 6.45 12.17
CA GLY A 142 18.88 7.43 12.71
C GLY A 142 18.46 7.91 14.09
N THR A 143 19.06 9.02 14.52
CA THR A 143 18.73 9.63 15.80
C THR A 143 17.68 10.72 15.61
N CYS A 144 16.65 10.71 16.46
CA CYS A 144 15.58 11.69 16.43
C CYS A 144 16.12 13.12 16.65
N PRO A 145 15.82 14.08 15.76
CA PRO A 145 16.34 15.45 15.89
C PRO A 145 15.75 16.20 17.09
N LYS A 146 14.61 15.75 17.63
CA LYS A 146 13.91 16.45 18.71
C LYS A 146 14.29 15.94 20.11
N CYS A 147 14.31 14.63 20.32
CA CYS A 147 14.53 14.05 21.64
C CYS A 147 15.84 13.27 21.80
N GLY A 148 16.62 13.10 20.71
CA GLY A 148 17.87 12.37 20.74
C GLY A 148 17.73 10.85 20.85
N ALA A 149 16.53 10.29 20.74
CA ALA A 149 16.34 8.83 20.75
C ALA A 149 16.99 8.21 19.52
N GLU A 150 17.80 7.19 19.73
CA GLU A 150 18.48 6.44 18.68
C GLU A 150 17.54 5.42 18.01
N ASP A 151 17.95 4.87 16.87
CA ASP A 151 17.27 3.79 16.12
C ASP A 151 15.82 4.14 15.72
N GLN A 152 15.57 5.40 15.36
CA GLN A 152 14.27 5.85 14.90
C GLN A 152 14.16 5.81 13.38
N TYR A 153 12.96 5.45 12.87
CA TYR A 153 12.71 5.41 11.42
C TYR A 153 12.56 6.81 10.81
N GLY A 154 12.70 6.89 9.48
CA GLY A 154 12.75 8.14 8.73
C GLY A 154 11.44 8.94 8.66
N ASP A 155 10.34 8.40 9.14
CA ASP A 155 9.00 9.04 9.10
C ASP A 155 8.53 9.55 10.47
N GLY A 156 9.17 9.13 11.57
CA GLY A 156 8.75 9.58 12.90
C GLY A 156 9.44 8.88 14.07
N CYS A 157 9.33 9.51 15.22
CA CYS A 157 9.92 9.03 16.46
C CYS A 157 8.91 8.26 17.30
N SER A 158 9.21 6.99 17.60
CA SER A 158 8.39 6.13 18.46
C SER A 158 8.42 6.55 19.94
N VAL A 159 9.43 7.35 20.37
CA VAL A 159 9.59 7.78 21.75
C VAL A 159 8.86 9.08 22.05
N CYS A 160 8.99 10.09 21.21
CA CYS A 160 8.38 11.41 21.47
C CYS A 160 7.20 11.75 20.53
N GLY A 161 6.86 10.86 19.59
CA GLY A 161 5.72 11.01 18.68
C GLY A 161 5.88 12.11 17.63
N THR A 162 7.07 12.72 17.49
CA THR A 162 7.28 13.74 16.46
C THR A 162 7.42 13.11 15.09
N THR A 163 6.83 13.73 14.08
CA THR A 163 7.02 13.38 12.66
C THR A 163 8.11 14.26 12.05
N TYR A 164 8.83 13.72 11.10
CA TYR A 164 9.91 14.38 10.37
C TYR A 164 10.14 13.66 9.04
N THR A 165 11.02 14.20 8.21
CA THR A 165 11.48 13.52 7.00
C THR A 165 12.82 12.83 7.26
N PRO A 166 13.24 11.86 6.42
CA PRO A 166 14.55 11.22 6.57
C PRO A 166 15.73 12.21 6.58
N ASP A 167 15.56 13.36 5.92
CA ASP A 167 16.57 14.42 5.88
C ASP A 167 16.80 15.12 7.24
N ASP A 168 15.84 15.05 8.13
CA ASP A 168 15.90 15.65 9.45
C ASP A 168 16.62 14.73 10.47
N LEU A 169 16.75 13.41 10.17
CA LEU A 169 17.43 12.47 11.05
C LEU A 169 18.93 12.80 11.22
N LEU A 170 19.40 12.66 12.43
CA LEU A 170 20.83 12.73 12.71
C LEU A 170 21.46 11.36 12.47
N ASN A 171 22.62 11.35 11.75
CA ASN A 171 23.35 10.13 11.42
C ASN A 171 22.49 9.04 10.75
N PRO A 172 21.80 9.34 9.62
CA PRO A 172 20.95 8.37 8.96
C PRO A 172 21.78 7.22 8.39
N VAL A 173 21.33 5.99 8.65
CA VAL A 173 21.91 4.75 8.12
C VAL A 173 20.83 3.89 7.45
N SER A 174 21.25 3.00 6.56
CA SER A 174 20.37 1.97 6.01
C SER A 174 19.94 0.98 7.10
N SER A 175 18.66 0.71 7.22
CA SER A 175 18.17 -0.39 8.08
C SER A 175 18.40 -1.78 7.46
N LEU A 176 18.88 -1.85 6.22
CA LEU A 176 19.13 -3.09 5.48
C LEU A 176 20.58 -3.55 5.61
N SER A 177 21.53 -2.66 5.33
CA SER A 177 22.96 -2.94 5.34
C SER A 177 23.68 -2.38 6.58
N ASN A 178 23.04 -1.46 7.33
CA ASN A 178 23.65 -0.62 8.36
C ASN A 178 24.77 0.30 7.82
N SER A 179 24.87 0.48 6.51
CA SER A 179 25.85 1.35 5.89
C SER A 179 25.43 2.83 5.94
N GLU A 180 26.42 3.71 5.81
CA GLU A 180 26.18 5.13 5.62
C GLU A 180 25.45 5.35 4.28
N LEU A 181 24.50 6.28 4.29
CA LEU A 181 23.69 6.59 3.12
C LEU A 181 24.32 7.70 2.31
N THR A 182 24.19 7.56 0.99
CA THR A 182 24.49 8.63 0.04
C THR A 182 23.21 9.20 -0.54
N LYS A 183 23.24 10.46 -0.99
CA LYS A 183 22.13 11.04 -1.75
C LYS A 183 22.42 10.96 -3.24
N LYS A 184 21.43 10.52 -4.00
CA LYS A 184 21.50 10.51 -5.47
C LYS A 184 20.29 11.21 -6.05
N ARG A 185 20.51 11.91 -7.16
CA ARG A 185 19.45 12.54 -7.95
C ARG A 185 18.85 11.52 -8.88
N THR A 186 17.52 11.54 -8.97
CA THR A 186 16.75 10.68 -9.86
C THR A 186 15.49 11.39 -10.34
N GLU A 187 15.11 11.18 -11.59
CA GLU A 187 13.87 11.71 -12.16
C GLU A 187 12.71 10.79 -11.78
N HIS A 188 11.72 11.36 -11.10
CA HIS A 188 10.49 10.67 -10.73
C HIS A 188 9.29 11.21 -11.48
N VAL A 189 8.31 10.35 -11.68
CA VAL A 189 7.00 10.69 -12.21
C VAL A 189 6.05 10.93 -11.04
N PHE A 190 5.43 12.10 -11.02
CA PHE A 190 4.46 12.49 -10.00
C PHE A 190 3.07 12.61 -10.61
N PHE A 191 2.06 12.26 -9.83
CA PHE A 191 0.68 12.54 -10.15
C PHE A 191 0.32 13.95 -9.65
N ASP A 192 -0.25 14.78 -10.52
CA ASP A 192 -0.64 16.16 -10.19
C ASP A 192 -2.02 16.17 -9.52
N LEU A 193 -2.06 15.72 -8.27
CA LEU A 193 -3.28 15.66 -7.47
C LEU A 193 -4.01 17.00 -7.35
N PRO A 194 -3.35 18.17 -7.21
CA PRO A 194 -4.01 19.47 -7.18
C PRO A 194 -4.94 19.74 -8.35
N GLN A 195 -4.64 19.26 -9.56
CA GLN A 195 -5.54 19.41 -10.72
C GLN A 195 -6.88 18.65 -10.54
N MET A 196 -6.91 17.62 -9.71
CA MET A 196 -8.11 16.82 -9.46
C MET A 196 -8.98 17.36 -8.31
N LYS A 197 -8.58 18.45 -7.67
CA LYS A 197 -9.22 18.99 -6.46
C LYS A 197 -10.73 19.13 -6.61
N ASP A 198 -11.18 19.90 -7.60
CA ASP A 198 -12.61 20.20 -7.77
C ASP A 198 -13.43 18.95 -8.10
N PHE A 199 -12.84 18.05 -8.90
CA PHE A 199 -13.44 16.75 -9.22
C PHE A 199 -13.60 15.91 -7.95
N LEU A 200 -12.55 15.76 -7.14
CA LEU A 200 -12.56 14.96 -5.92
C LEU A 200 -13.52 15.53 -4.89
N GLU A 201 -13.57 16.87 -4.72
CA GLU A 201 -14.52 17.51 -3.82
C GLU A 201 -15.98 17.26 -4.20
N THR A 202 -16.28 17.34 -5.50
CA THR A 202 -17.62 17.05 -6.01
C THR A 202 -17.97 15.58 -5.83
N TYR A 203 -17.06 14.69 -6.24
CA TYR A 203 -17.23 13.24 -6.13
C TYR A 203 -17.48 12.79 -4.68
N LEU A 204 -16.70 13.29 -3.73
CA LEU A 204 -16.82 12.93 -2.31
C LEU A 204 -18.14 13.42 -1.68
N LYS A 205 -18.67 14.57 -2.13
CA LYS A 205 -19.97 15.09 -1.66
C LYS A 205 -21.14 14.19 -2.08
N ASP A 206 -21.01 13.54 -3.24
CA ASP A 206 -22.05 12.67 -3.79
C ASP A 206 -22.00 11.23 -3.22
N LEU A 207 -20.93 10.90 -2.49
CA LEU A 207 -20.77 9.59 -1.86
C LEU A 207 -21.40 9.57 -0.46
N THR A 208 -22.11 8.48 -0.17
CA THR A 208 -22.56 8.19 1.21
C THR A 208 -21.41 7.48 1.94
N LEU A 209 -20.54 8.27 2.57
CA LEU A 209 -19.41 7.80 3.34
C LEU A 209 -19.67 7.95 4.84
N GLN A 210 -18.98 7.14 5.65
CA GLN A 210 -18.94 7.33 7.10
C GLN A 210 -18.13 8.58 7.45
N ASP A 211 -18.55 9.33 8.47
CA ASP A 211 -17.91 10.59 8.90
C ASP A 211 -16.37 10.49 9.07
N PRO A 212 -15.80 9.41 9.68
CA PRO A 212 -14.34 9.29 9.79
C PRO A 212 -13.63 9.26 8.46
N ILE A 213 -14.23 8.68 7.42
CA ILE A 213 -13.65 8.61 6.07
C ILE A 213 -13.65 9.99 5.44
N THR A 214 -14.75 10.73 5.56
CA THR A 214 -14.86 12.10 5.04
C THR A 214 -13.84 13.02 5.72
N VAL A 215 -13.65 12.89 7.03
CA VAL A 215 -12.63 13.65 7.79
C VAL A 215 -11.23 13.31 7.32
N SER A 216 -10.90 12.03 7.11
CA SER A 216 -9.58 11.60 6.62
C SER A 216 -9.23 12.23 5.27
N TYR A 217 -10.16 12.23 4.32
CA TYR A 217 -9.95 12.88 3.01
C TYR A 217 -9.79 14.39 3.10
N THR A 218 -10.46 15.05 4.01
CA THR A 218 -10.30 16.50 4.24
C THR A 218 -8.96 16.83 4.91
N HIS A 219 -8.41 15.94 5.75
CA HIS A 219 -7.09 16.09 6.36
C HIS A 219 -5.94 15.88 5.38
N LEU A 220 -6.04 14.90 4.47
CA LEU A 220 -5.05 14.71 3.39
C LEU A 220 -4.87 15.99 2.56
N ARG A 221 -5.93 16.79 2.39
CA ARG A 221 -5.87 18.09 1.68
C ARG A 221 -5.06 19.16 2.41
N ALA A 222 -4.97 19.10 3.73
CA ALA A 222 -4.27 20.11 4.54
C ALA A 222 -2.74 19.91 4.54
N HIS A 223 -2.24 18.75 4.15
CA HIS A 223 -0.81 18.43 4.13
C HIS A 223 -0.18 18.56 2.73
N GLU A 224 -0.96 18.79 1.69
CA GLU A 224 -0.49 18.89 0.30
C GLU A 224 -0.48 20.34 -0.23
N THR A 225 -0.74 21.31 0.63
CA THR A 225 -0.56 22.75 0.37
C THR A 225 0.64 23.26 1.14
#